data_44befe9c5745417152f88feb0820cafd
#
_entry.id   44befe9c5745417152f88feb0820cafd
#
_cell.length_a   1.000
_cell.length_b   1.000
_cell.length_c   1.000
_cell.angle_alpha   90.00
_cell.angle_beta   90.00
_cell.angle_gamma   90.00
#
_symmetry.space_group_name_H-M   'P 1'
#
loop_
_entity.id
_entity.type
_entity.pdbx_description
1 polymer ?
#
loop_
_entity_poly.entity_id
_entity_poly.type
_entity_poly.pdbx_seq_one_letter_code
_entity_poly.pdbx_strand_id
1 'polypeptide(L)'
;DVILPICRKYSVNYVPGVGFQSITGSIKALKRIAKFAMQGKQKPLRILYITDFDPGGFFMPDGVARQLEFWLNQFAPNSDVELNPLALTHEQVKHYNLPTTPIKETDKRMEKFKARFNVDGAVELDALEALRPGELKKIVESAITPYRDSDLRDNLFDSSRDAHKEVESVWESHKDKFNDRLDALKELSLIH
;
A
#
# COMPACT_ATOMS: atom_id res chain seq x y z
N ASP A 1 -6.76 9.26 12.75
CA ASP A 1 -6.39 8.63 11.47
C ASP A 1 -6.65 7.12 11.57
N VAL A 2 -7.71 6.66 10.90
CA VAL A 2 -8.14 5.24 10.91
C VAL A 2 -7.29 4.41 9.93
N ILE A 3 -6.78 5.02 8.88
CA ILE A 3 -6.12 4.32 7.76
C ILE A 3 -4.70 3.86 8.09
N LEU A 4 -3.91 4.72 8.74
CA LEU A 4 -2.50 4.43 8.99
C LEU A 4 -2.26 3.14 9.82
N PRO A 5 -3.03 2.85 10.89
CA PRO A 5 -2.92 1.59 11.61
C PRO A 5 -3.19 0.35 10.73
N ILE A 6 -4.16 0.45 9.80
CA ILE A 6 -4.47 -0.62 8.86
C ILE A 6 -3.31 -0.83 7.91
N CYS A 7 -2.77 0.24 7.34
CA CYS A 7 -1.61 0.16 6.44
C CYS A 7 -0.40 -0.50 7.12
N ARG A 8 -0.15 -0.18 8.39
CA ARG A 8 0.91 -0.83 9.18
C ARG A 8 0.65 -2.32 9.40
N LYS A 9 -0.59 -2.68 9.77
CA LYS A 9 -1.00 -4.08 10.00
C LYS A 9 -0.79 -4.95 8.76
N TYR A 10 -1.10 -4.41 7.59
CA TYR A 10 -1.04 -5.15 6.31
C TYR A 10 0.25 -4.88 5.52
N SER A 11 1.19 -4.09 6.05
CA SER A 11 2.43 -3.71 5.38
C SER A 11 2.22 -3.08 4.00
N VAL A 12 1.14 -2.31 3.85
CA VAL A 12 0.84 -1.55 2.64
C VAL A 12 1.32 -0.10 2.77
N ASN A 13 1.70 0.49 1.65
CA ASN A 13 2.13 1.88 1.64
C ASN A 13 0.94 2.82 1.84
N TYR A 14 1.15 3.87 2.64
CA TYR A 14 0.20 4.94 2.85
C TYR A 14 0.75 6.25 2.29
N VAL A 15 -0.06 6.89 1.45
CA VAL A 15 0.28 8.20 0.87
C VAL A 15 -0.85 9.16 1.20
N PRO A 16 -0.68 10.04 2.21
CA PRO A 16 -1.67 11.07 2.48
C PRO A 16 -1.68 12.07 1.33
N GLY A 17 -2.86 12.38 0.82
CA GLY A 17 -3.06 13.36 -0.24
C GLY A 17 -3.85 14.56 0.30
N VAL A 18 -3.38 15.76 -0.01
CA VAL A 18 -4.17 16.98 0.15
C VAL A 18 -4.42 17.54 -1.25
N GLY A 19 -5.65 17.38 -1.73
CA GLY A 19 -6.02 17.77 -3.08
C GLY A 19 -5.45 16.84 -4.16
N PHE A 20 -5.27 17.36 -5.38
CA PHE A 20 -4.67 16.59 -6.47
C PHE A 20 -3.26 16.14 -6.11
N GLN A 21 -2.99 14.86 -6.23
CA GLN A 21 -1.67 14.27 -6.02
C GLN A 21 -0.61 15.05 -6.79
N SER A 22 0.51 15.36 -6.14
CA SER A 22 1.60 16.04 -6.85
C SER A 22 2.19 15.10 -7.91
N ILE A 23 2.51 15.66 -9.07
CA ILE A 23 3.23 14.96 -10.15
C ILE A 23 4.46 14.22 -9.60
N THR A 24 5.19 14.85 -8.69
CA THR A 24 6.36 14.27 -8.04
C THR A 24 6.04 12.99 -7.24
N GLY A 25 4.89 12.93 -6.57
CA GLY A 25 4.44 11.73 -5.83
C GLY A 25 4.17 10.57 -6.77
N SER A 26 3.45 10.83 -7.86
CA SER A 26 3.15 9.84 -8.91
C SER A 26 4.43 9.30 -9.56
N ILE A 27 5.36 10.18 -9.93
CA ILE A 27 6.65 9.78 -10.51
C ILE A 27 7.47 8.93 -9.53
N LYS A 28 7.52 9.27 -8.25
CA LYS A 28 8.25 8.47 -7.25
C LYS A 28 7.68 7.07 -7.10
N ALA A 29 6.36 6.92 -7.11
CA ALA A 29 5.72 5.60 -7.06
C ALA A 29 6.09 4.77 -8.30
N LEU A 30 5.98 5.33 -9.50
CA LEU A 30 6.31 4.65 -10.76
C LEU A 30 7.80 4.30 -10.88
N LYS A 31 8.70 5.16 -10.42
CA LYS A 31 10.15 4.84 -10.40
C LYS A 31 10.48 3.64 -9.52
N ARG A 32 9.75 3.45 -8.41
CA ARG A 32 9.90 2.23 -7.59
C ARG A 32 9.48 0.99 -8.38
N ILE A 33 8.34 1.05 -9.07
CA ILE A 33 7.85 -0.07 -9.91
C ILE A 33 8.84 -0.39 -11.01
N ALA A 34 9.32 0.63 -11.73
CA ALA A 34 10.33 0.46 -12.78
C ALA A 34 11.61 -0.19 -12.24
N LYS A 35 12.07 0.19 -11.04
CA LYS A 35 13.23 -0.44 -10.41
C LYS A 35 13.00 -1.94 -10.12
N PHE A 36 11.82 -2.33 -9.65
CA PHE A 36 11.50 -3.75 -9.44
C PHE A 36 11.39 -4.51 -10.76
N ALA A 37 10.79 -3.90 -11.79
CA ALA A 37 10.70 -4.48 -13.12
C ALA A 37 12.09 -4.76 -13.74
N MET A 38 13.02 -3.81 -13.62
CA MET A 38 14.42 -3.98 -14.06
C MET A 38 15.15 -5.11 -13.33
N GLN A 39 14.73 -5.47 -12.13
CA GLN A 39 15.27 -6.59 -11.36
C GLN A 39 14.59 -7.94 -11.69
N GLY A 40 13.73 -7.99 -12.70
CA GLY A 40 12.93 -9.18 -13.02
C GLY A 40 11.84 -9.52 -12.00
N LYS A 41 11.56 -8.58 -11.07
CA LYS A 41 10.58 -8.73 -9.99
C LYS A 41 9.34 -7.88 -10.28
N GLN A 42 8.79 -8.00 -11.48
CA GLN A 42 7.58 -7.26 -11.85
C GLN A 42 6.41 -7.68 -10.97
N LYS A 43 5.85 -6.72 -10.24
CA LYS A 43 4.66 -6.91 -9.40
C LYS A 43 3.57 -5.95 -9.83
N PRO A 44 2.30 -6.38 -9.85
CA PRO A 44 1.19 -5.48 -10.06
C PRO A 44 1.11 -4.43 -8.94
N LEU A 45 0.76 -3.20 -9.30
CA LEU A 45 0.46 -2.13 -8.34
C LEU A 45 -1.05 -1.91 -8.28
N ARG A 46 -1.61 -1.98 -7.10
CA ARG A 46 -3.01 -1.65 -6.83
C ARG A 46 -3.06 -0.42 -5.93
N ILE A 47 -3.73 0.63 -6.40
CA ILE A 47 -3.88 1.90 -5.70
C ILE A 47 -5.33 1.98 -5.22
N LEU A 48 -5.54 1.88 -3.92
CA LEU A 48 -6.84 2.04 -3.29
C LEU A 48 -7.00 3.52 -2.93
N TYR A 49 -7.89 4.20 -3.63
CA TYR A 49 -8.05 5.65 -3.51
C TYR A 49 -9.24 5.98 -2.60
N ILE A 50 -9.00 6.80 -1.58
CA ILE A 50 -9.99 7.16 -0.57
C ILE A 50 -10.13 8.67 -0.54
N THR A 51 -11.35 9.17 -0.70
CA THR A 51 -11.70 10.60 -0.70
C THR A 51 -13.09 10.81 -0.13
N ASP A 52 -13.44 12.06 0.11
CA ASP A 52 -14.81 12.47 0.34
C ASP A 52 -15.68 12.24 -0.90
N PHE A 53 -16.97 12.12 -0.72
CA PHE A 53 -17.94 12.13 -1.81
C PHE A 53 -18.36 13.59 -2.09
N ASP A 54 -17.50 14.28 -2.80
CA ASP A 54 -17.68 15.66 -3.24
C ASP A 54 -17.21 15.82 -4.70
N PRO A 55 -17.43 16.98 -5.34
CA PRO A 55 -16.94 17.21 -6.70
C PRO A 55 -15.43 17.03 -6.85
N GLY A 56 -14.66 17.38 -5.82
CA GLY A 56 -13.20 17.19 -5.78
C GLY A 56 -12.83 15.73 -5.74
N GLY A 57 -13.32 15.03 -4.73
CA GLY A 57 -13.04 13.62 -4.47
C GLY A 57 -13.46 12.72 -5.62
N PHE A 58 -14.56 13.05 -6.30
CA PHE A 58 -15.03 12.28 -7.44
C PHE A 58 -14.14 12.41 -8.70
N PHE A 59 -13.68 13.63 -9.01
CA PHE A 59 -12.88 13.85 -10.22
C PHE A 59 -11.35 13.70 -10.01
N MET A 60 -10.87 13.70 -8.77
CA MET A 60 -9.44 13.53 -8.48
C MET A 60 -8.87 12.19 -8.93
N PRO A 61 -9.52 11.03 -8.69
CA PRO A 61 -9.00 9.74 -9.14
C PRO A 61 -8.72 9.69 -10.64
N ASP A 62 -9.60 10.25 -11.46
CA ASP A 62 -9.40 10.34 -12.92
C ASP A 62 -8.17 11.17 -13.28
N GLY A 63 -7.98 12.29 -12.59
CA GLY A 63 -6.81 13.14 -12.79
C GLY A 63 -5.51 12.44 -12.41
N VAL A 64 -5.51 11.70 -11.31
CA VAL A 64 -4.37 10.91 -10.84
C VAL A 64 -4.11 9.74 -11.81
N ALA A 65 -5.15 9.03 -12.24
CA ALA A 65 -5.02 7.92 -13.19
C ALA A 65 -4.37 8.35 -14.51
N ARG A 66 -4.80 9.48 -15.08
CA ARG A 66 -4.20 10.05 -16.31
C ARG A 66 -2.74 10.44 -16.12
N GLN A 67 -2.38 11.00 -14.97
CA GLN A 67 -0.98 11.30 -14.67
C GLN A 67 -0.15 10.03 -14.54
N LEU A 68 -0.69 9.01 -13.86
CA LEU A 68 -0.02 7.71 -13.74
C LEU A 68 0.18 7.05 -15.10
N GLU A 69 -0.85 7.03 -15.94
CA GLU A 69 -0.81 6.48 -17.30
C GLU A 69 0.26 7.16 -18.15
N PHE A 70 0.29 8.51 -18.15
CA PHE A 70 1.29 9.28 -18.89
C PHE A 70 2.72 8.89 -18.49
N TRP A 71 3.01 8.86 -17.19
CA TRP A 71 4.35 8.54 -16.69
C TRP A 71 4.67 7.03 -16.75
N LEU A 72 3.65 6.17 -16.66
CA LEU A 72 3.79 4.73 -16.82
C LEU A 72 4.35 4.38 -18.19
N ASN A 73 3.79 4.97 -19.24
CA ASN A 73 4.25 4.79 -20.60
C ASN A 73 5.73 5.19 -20.81
N GLN A 74 6.22 6.11 -19.98
CA GLN A 74 7.61 6.59 -20.06
C GLN A 74 8.60 5.74 -19.26
N PHE A 75 8.21 5.27 -18.08
CA PHE A 75 9.12 4.64 -17.13
C PHE A 75 8.93 3.14 -16.95
N ALA A 76 7.74 2.64 -17.19
CA ALA A 76 7.40 1.24 -16.95
C ALA A 76 6.20 0.78 -17.79
N PRO A 77 6.30 0.81 -19.14
CA PRO A 77 5.16 0.64 -20.05
C PRO A 77 4.45 -0.72 -19.93
N ASN A 78 5.13 -1.74 -19.43
CA ASN A 78 4.58 -3.10 -19.30
C ASN A 78 4.13 -3.41 -17.86
N SER A 79 4.05 -2.41 -17.00
CA SER A 79 3.64 -2.63 -15.60
C SER A 79 2.12 -2.65 -15.48
N ASP A 80 1.61 -3.61 -14.71
CA ASP A 80 0.20 -3.72 -14.36
C ASP A 80 -0.09 -2.78 -13.18
N VAL A 81 -0.74 -1.65 -13.48
CA VAL A 81 -1.10 -0.61 -12.50
C VAL A 81 -2.59 -0.32 -12.59
N GLU A 82 -3.27 -0.41 -11.46
CA GLU A 82 -4.70 -0.15 -11.35
C GLU A 82 -4.98 0.82 -10.20
N LEU A 83 -5.83 1.82 -10.45
CA LEU A 83 -6.31 2.75 -9.45
C LEU A 83 -7.79 2.52 -9.22
N ASN A 84 -8.15 2.15 -8.00
CA ASN A 84 -9.51 1.81 -7.58
C ASN A 84 -10.03 2.85 -6.58
N PRO A 85 -11.02 3.69 -6.95
CA PRO A 85 -11.76 4.50 -5.99
C PRO A 85 -12.49 3.57 -5.01
N LEU A 86 -12.12 3.64 -3.72
CA LEU A 86 -12.61 2.72 -2.71
C LEU A 86 -13.70 3.32 -1.83
N ALA A 87 -13.55 4.56 -1.44
CA ALA A 87 -14.49 5.33 -0.60
C ALA A 87 -14.24 6.85 -0.79
N LEU A 88 -15.28 7.69 -0.60
CA LEU A 88 -16.70 7.33 -0.51
C LEU A 88 -17.30 7.23 -1.90
N THR A 89 -18.03 6.15 -2.17
CA THR A 89 -18.80 6.02 -3.40
C THR A 89 -20.26 6.47 -3.19
N HIS A 90 -20.95 6.78 -4.27
CA HIS A 90 -22.37 7.14 -4.22
C HIS A 90 -23.24 6.01 -3.62
N GLU A 91 -22.91 4.77 -3.93
CA GLU A 91 -23.57 3.58 -3.40
C GLU A 91 -23.41 3.49 -1.89
N GLN A 92 -22.20 3.76 -1.39
CA GLN A 92 -21.93 3.79 0.05
C GLN A 92 -22.68 4.90 0.75
N VAL A 93 -22.71 6.10 0.18
CA VAL A 93 -23.49 7.24 0.73
C VAL A 93 -24.97 6.87 0.90
N LYS A 94 -25.57 6.24 -0.12
CA LYS A 94 -26.95 5.76 -0.06
C LYS A 94 -27.13 4.61 0.94
N HIS A 95 -26.26 3.62 0.87
CA HIS A 95 -26.37 2.42 1.71
C HIS A 95 -26.29 2.75 3.21
N TYR A 96 -25.38 3.64 3.58
CA TYR A 96 -25.21 4.05 4.98
C TYR A 96 -26.11 5.22 5.39
N ASN A 97 -26.89 5.78 4.45
CA ASN A 97 -27.75 6.95 4.64
C ASN A 97 -26.96 8.11 5.29
N LEU A 98 -25.83 8.46 4.68
CA LEU A 98 -24.94 9.49 5.23
C LEU A 98 -25.51 10.90 5.01
N PRO A 99 -25.35 11.80 5.99
CA PRO A 99 -25.82 13.18 5.86
C PRO A 99 -24.99 13.95 4.84
N THR A 100 -25.67 14.79 4.10
CA THR A 100 -25.03 15.67 3.11
C THR A 100 -24.75 17.05 3.68
N THR A 101 -23.66 17.66 3.25
CA THR A 101 -23.31 19.06 3.50
C THR A 101 -23.39 19.86 2.20
N PRO A 102 -23.65 21.17 2.24
CA PRO A 102 -23.69 21.99 1.03
C PRO A 102 -22.36 21.96 0.26
N ILE A 103 -22.44 21.79 -1.05
CA ILE A 103 -21.26 21.90 -1.91
C ILE A 103 -20.87 23.39 -2.02
N LYS A 104 -19.56 23.68 -2.02
CA LYS A 104 -19.04 25.02 -2.19
C LYS A 104 -19.43 25.58 -3.57
N GLU A 105 -20.14 26.70 -3.61
CA GLU A 105 -20.60 27.34 -4.86
C GLU A 105 -19.46 27.69 -5.82
N THR A 106 -18.27 27.90 -5.29
CA THR A 106 -17.09 28.22 -6.08
C THR A 106 -16.48 27.03 -6.83
N ASP A 107 -16.93 25.80 -6.57
CA ASP A 107 -16.42 24.60 -7.26
C ASP A 107 -17.03 24.46 -8.66
N LYS A 108 -16.23 24.72 -9.68
CA LYS A 108 -16.63 24.63 -11.10
C LYS A 108 -17.11 23.23 -11.53
N ARG A 109 -16.85 22.19 -10.72
CA ARG A 109 -17.26 20.81 -10.99
C ARG A 109 -18.63 20.48 -10.39
N MET A 110 -19.18 21.35 -9.57
CA MET A 110 -20.43 21.15 -8.83
C MET A 110 -21.58 20.74 -9.76
N GLU A 111 -21.82 21.47 -10.84
CA GLU A 111 -22.93 21.19 -11.76
C GLU A 111 -22.83 19.79 -12.40
N LYS A 112 -21.64 19.41 -12.83
CA LYS A 112 -21.41 18.08 -13.40
C LYS A 112 -21.61 16.97 -12.38
N PHE A 113 -21.17 17.19 -11.14
CA PHE A 113 -21.32 16.25 -10.05
C PHE A 113 -22.79 16.06 -9.67
N LYS A 114 -23.53 17.16 -9.46
CA LYS A 114 -24.96 17.14 -9.16
C LYS A 114 -25.77 16.44 -10.26
N ALA A 115 -25.51 16.79 -11.52
CA ALA A 115 -26.19 16.19 -12.66
C ALA A 115 -25.92 14.67 -12.78
N ARG A 116 -24.70 14.23 -12.46
CA ARG A 116 -24.34 12.82 -12.56
C ARG A 116 -25.02 11.95 -11.50
N PHE A 117 -25.09 12.42 -10.27
CA PHE A 117 -25.55 11.62 -9.13
C PHE A 117 -26.96 11.96 -8.68
N ASN A 118 -27.53 13.03 -9.21
CA ASN A 118 -28.81 13.58 -8.76
C ASN A 118 -28.81 13.83 -7.24
N VAL A 119 -27.79 14.57 -6.76
CA VAL A 119 -27.59 14.93 -5.35
C VAL A 119 -27.39 16.43 -5.21
N ASP A 120 -27.81 16.98 -4.08
CA ASP A 120 -27.67 18.42 -3.80
C ASP A 120 -26.49 18.75 -2.85
N GLY A 121 -25.87 17.73 -2.28
CA GLY A 121 -24.83 17.89 -1.28
C GLY A 121 -23.63 16.98 -1.49
N ALA A 122 -22.58 17.24 -0.73
CA ALA A 122 -21.39 16.44 -0.59
C ALA A 122 -21.44 15.65 0.73
N VAL A 123 -20.61 14.61 0.87
CA VAL A 123 -20.47 13.84 2.10
C VAL A 123 -18.98 13.71 2.43
N GLU A 124 -18.61 14.11 3.63
CA GLU A 124 -17.26 13.95 4.13
C GLU A 124 -17.02 12.51 4.62
N LEU A 125 -15.82 12.01 4.47
CA LEU A 125 -15.41 10.68 4.90
C LEU A 125 -15.62 10.48 6.41
N ASP A 126 -15.44 11.55 7.18
CA ASP A 126 -15.63 11.54 8.64
C ASP A 126 -17.07 11.25 9.05
N ALA A 127 -18.07 11.57 8.20
CA ALA A 127 -19.46 11.24 8.45
C ALA A 127 -19.70 9.72 8.49
N LEU A 128 -18.99 8.96 7.67
CA LEU A 128 -19.05 7.50 7.70
C LEU A 128 -18.56 6.97 9.05
N GLU A 129 -17.39 7.44 9.49
CA GLU A 129 -16.79 6.96 10.73
C GLU A 129 -17.59 7.41 11.97
N ALA A 130 -18.16 8.61 11.94
CA ALA A 130 -18.99 9.13 13.01
C ALA A 130 -20.31 8.35 13.20
N LEU A 131 -20.97 7.96 12.10
CA LEU A 131 -22.25 7.26 12.13
C LEU A 131 -22.11 5.73 12.14
N ARG A 132 -21.02 5.21 11.61
CA ARG A 132 -20.72 3.79 11.50
C ARG A 132 -19.26 3.50 11.91
N PRO A 133 -18.93 3.63 13.19
CA PRO A 133 -17.55 3.44 13.66
C PRO A 133 -16.97 2.10 13.23
N GLY A 134 -15.79 2.13 12.64
CA GLY A 134 -15.09 0.95 12.14
C GLY A 134 -15.52 0.45 10.75
N GLU A 135 -16.48 1.10 10.09
CA GLU A 135 -16.93 0.68 8.76
C GLU A 135 -15.89 1.01 7.68
N LEU A 136 -15.26 2.18 7.75
CA LEU A 136 -14.15 2.52 6.87
C LEU A 136 -13.01 1.50 6.98
N LYS A 137 -12.72 1.05 8.21
CA LYS A 137 -11.74 -0.02 8.43
C LYS A 137 -12.12 -1.30 7.70
N LYS A 138 -13.38 -1.75 7.78
CA LYS A 138 -13.84 -2.97 7.09
C LYS A 138 -13.75 -2.84 5.57
N ILE A 139 -14.14 -1.68 5.02
CA ILE A 139 -14.03 -1.40 3.59
C ILE A 139 -12.58 -1.55 3.13
N VAL A 140 -11.64 -0.93 3.84
CA VAL A 140 -10.21 -0.97 3.49
C VAL A 140 -9.63 -2.37 3.67
N GLU A 141 -9.91 -3.05 4.77
CA GLU A 141 -9.43 -4.42 5.02
C GLU A 141 -9.97 -5.40 3.96
N SER A 142 -11.24 -5.29 3.61
CA SER A 142 -11.85 -6.12 2.55
C SER A 142 -11.22 -5.89 1.18
N ALA A 143 -10.86 -4.65 0.87
CA ALA A 143 -10.20 -4.32 -0.39
C ALA A 143 -8.73 -4.78 -0.45
N ILE A 144 -8.04 -4.89 0.67
CA ILE A 144 -6.65 -5.39 0.75
C ILE A 144 -6.60 -6.93 0.71
N THR A 145 -7.57 -7.60 1.31
CA THR A 145 -7.58 -9.06 1.50
C THR A 145 -7.33 -9.87 0.22
N PRO A 146 -7.91 -9.54 -0.96
CA PRO A 146 -7.69 -10.30 -2.20
C PRO A 146 -6.23 -10.26 -2.71
N TYR A 147 -5.46 -9.27 -2.28
CA TYR A 147 -4.06 -9.09 -2.69
C TYR A 147 -3.07 -9.63 -1.66
N ARG A 148 -3.59 -10.23 -0.59
CA ARG A 148 -2.77 -10.79 0.47
C ARG A 148 -2.43 -12.23 0.15
N ASP A 149 -1.14 -12.52 0.13
CA ASP A 149 -0.65 -13.88 0.18
C ASP A 149 -0.65 -14.34 1.65
N SER A 150 -1.58 -15.22 2.02
CA SER A 150 -1.70 -15.75 3.38
C SER A 150 -0.47 -16.56 3.77
N ASP A 151 0.15 -17.22 2.80
CA ASP A 151 1.22 -18.19 3.04
C ASP A 151 2.61 -17.52 3.01
N LEU A 152 2.68 -16.27 2.48
CA LEU A 152 3.94 -15.54 2.38
C LEU A 152 4.62 -15.37 3.74
N ARG A 153 3.85 -15.11 4.79
CA ARG A 153 4.37 -14.94 6.15
C ARG A 153 4.99 -16.24 6.65
N ASP A 154 4.29 -17.34 6.51
CA ASP A 154 4.73 -18.64 6.98
C ASP A 154 5.93 -19.13 6.18
N ASN A 155 5.90 -18.94 4.85
CA ASN A 155 7.03 -19.20 3.96
C ASN A 155 8.27 -18.36 4.30
N LEU A 156 8.10 -17.08 4.68
CA LEU A 156 9.21 -16.23 5.11
C LEU A 156 9.77 -16.67 6.46
N PHE A 157 8.92 -17.07 7.42
CA PHE A 157 9.36 -17.60 8.70
C PHE A 157 10.13 -18.90 8.52
N ASP A 158 9.62 -19.83 7.70
CA ASP A 158 10.30 -21.08 7.43
C ASP A 158 11.63 -20.87 6.72
N SER A 159 11.67 -20.03 5.68
CA SER A 159 12.91 -19.69 4.99
C SER A 159 13.94 -19.02 5.92
N SER A 160 13.48 -18.12 6.81
CA SER A 160 14.37 -17.47 7.79
C SER A 160 14.91 -18.47 8.81
N ARG A 161 14.06 -19.40 9.28
CA ARG A 161 14.48 -20.45 10.21
C ARG A 161 15.51 -21.39 9.57
N ASP A 162 15.27 -21.77 8.31
CA ASP A 162 16.18 -22.67 7.61
C ASP A 162 17.53 -22.00 7.31
N ALA A 163 17.52 -20.73 6.90
CA ALA A 163 18.73 -19.95 6.75
C ALA A 163 19.50 -19.80 8.09
N HIS A 164 18.77 -19.62 9.21
CA HIS A 164 19.39 -19.55 10.53
C HIS A 164 20.07 -20.88 10.91
N LYS A 165 19.43 -22.01 10.68
CA LYS A 165 20.01 -23.33 10.91
C LYS A 165 21.26 -23.57 10.05
N GLU A 166 21.23 -23.14 8.79
CA GLU A 166 22.39 -23.27 7.90
C GLU A 166 23.57 -22.46 8.42
N VAL A 167 23.35 -21.20 8.83
CA VAL A 167 24.38 -20.35 9.43
C VAL A 167 24.93 -20.97 10.72
N GLU A 168 24.06 -21.50 11.58
CA GLU A 168 24.43 -22.15 12.83
C GLU A 168 25.29 -23.39 12.59
N SER A 169 24.91 -24.22 11.61
CA SER A 169 25.69 -25.40 11.20
C SER A 169 27.10 -25.04 10.70
N VAL A 170 27.17 -24.01 9.84
CA VAL A 170 28.47 -23.50 9.34
C VAL A 170 29.32 -22.96 10.49
N TRP A 171 28.70 -22.22 11.42
CA TRP A 171 29.39 -21.68 12.58
C TRP A 171 29.98 -22.78 13.48
N GLU A 172 29.18 -23.80 13.85
CA GLU A 172 29.63 -24.92 14.67
C GLU A 172 30.80 -25.69 13.99
N SER A 173 30.70 -25.95 12.68
CA SER A 173 31.77 -26.56 11.91
C SER A 173 33.09 -25.75 11.93
N HIS A 174 32.99 -24.43 11.92
CA HIS A 174 34.17 -23.56 12.00
C HIS A 174 34.76 -23.50 13.43
N LYS A 175 33.87 -23.48 14.41
CA LYS A 175 34.25 -23.48 15.83
C LYS A 175 35.03 -24.74 16.19
N ASP A 176 34.58 -25.92 15.74
CA ASP A 176 35.25 -27.19 15.96
C ASP A 176 36.64 -27.19 15.32
N LYS A 177 36.76 -26.79 14.06
CA LYS A 177 38.06 -26.65 13.38
C LYS A 177 39.00 -25.66 14.06
N PHE A 178 38.47 -24.58 14.64
CA PHE A 178 39.26 -23.61 15.38
C PHE A 178 39.78 -24.21 16.70
N ASN A 179 38.91 -24.92 17.43
CA ASN A 179 39.27 -25.59 18.67
C ASN A 179 40.32 -26.68 18.45
N ASP A 180 40.17 -27.51 17.41
CA ASP A 180 41.19 -28.52 17.04
C ASP A 180 42.56 -27.91 16.77
N ARG A 181 42.59 -26.78 16.06
CA ARG A 181 43.86 -26.04 15.81
C ARG A 181 44.47 -25.45 17.08
N LEU A 182 43.61 -24.94 17.96
CA LEU A 182 44.01 -24.35 19.22
C LEU A 182 44.64 -25.43 20.14
N ASP A 183 44.06 -26.61 20.18
CA ASP A 183 44.55 -27.73 20.98
C ASP A 183 45.87 -28.30 20.42
N ALA A 184 45.99 -28.43 19.10
CA ALA A 184 47.24 -28.78 18.45
C ALA A 184 48.39 -27.78 18.75
N LEU A 185 48.08 -26.47 18.79
CA LEU A 185 49.05 -25.42 19.17
C LEU A 185 49.47 -25.51 20.64
N LYS A 186 48.54 -25.85 21.53
CA LYS A 186 48.84 -26.07 22.97
C LYS A 186 49.79 -27.26 23.16
N GLU A 187 49.53 -28.37 22.47
CA GLU A 187 50.40 -29.55 22.52
C GLU A 187 51.84 -29.22 22.04
N LEU A 188 51.99 -28.47 20.96
CA LEU A 188 53.29 -28.03 20.47
C LEU A 188 54.01 -27.09 21.44
N SER A 189 53.31 -26.29 22.21
CA SER A 189 53.89 -25.38 23.21
C SER A 189 54.35 -26.09 24.50
N LEU A 190 53.91 -27.31 24.75
CA LEU A 190 54.30 -28.12 25.90
C LEU A 190 55.58 -28.95 25.65
N ILE A 191 56.10 -28.97 24.41
CA ILE A 191 57.31 -29.74 24.00
C ILE A 191 58.54 -28.86 24.01
N HIS A 192 58.44 -27.59 24.36
CA HIS A 192 59.56 -26.65 24.54
C HIS A 192 59.62 -26.15 25.97
#